data_5331276c8375b4b633b13d0103350694
#
_entry.id   5331276c8375b4b633b13d0103350694
#
_cell.length_a   1.000
_cell.length_b   1.000
_cell.length_c   1.000
_cell.angle_alpha   90.00
_cell.angle_beta   90.00
_cell.angle_gamma   90.00
#
_symmetry.space_group_name_H-M   'P 1'
#
loop_
_entity.id
_entity.type
_entity.pdbx_description
1 polymer ?
#
loop_
_entity_poly.entity_id
_entity_poly.type
_entity_poly.pdbx_seq_one_letter_code
_entity_poly.pdbx_strand_id
1 'polypeptide(L)'
;MYPEYLALPPGRRRWGYVLCFLLLALTEICLGLYAEKQVRLYTTTGLRFAAPLNEEQLVSVQEHQRGAENEQQIYASFWGQTEKNVSAEYGRTTQQVICIGYSGDAGDCLPAKYLAGGAPGIVGKECSISSPLAETLFGNNQVVGLYLTADQQTFRITGVFSAGEAILLYPTTEELYCAELQGVSLDTPKADVLTWCAAAGLPAPQTIVYGPQRIWFARCLSIIPLLLVGMAGLVTLLRCTTSWPTLIHNGIWFALVLALALMLPTLLSCLPGWLIPSRWSDFPFWQVLADEIRQNRLSWENGVHYWRDWGKF
;
A
#
# COMPACT_ATOMS: atom_id res chain seq x y z
N MET A 1 -24.54 -20.21 -50.26
CA MET A 1 -24.40 -18.75 -50.26
C MET A 1 -23.95 -18.36 -48.82
N TYR A 2 -22.63 -18.35 -48.59
CA TYR A 2 -22.06 -17.94 -47.29
C TYR A 2 -21.92 -16.43 -47.32
N PRO A 3 -22.37 -15.70 -46.29
CA PRO A 3 -22.18 -14.26 -46.24
C PRO A 3 -20.69 -13.94 -46.11
N GLU A 4 -20.15 -13.18 -47.06
CA GLU A 4 -18.85 -12.53 -46.98
C GLU A 4 -18.86 -11.55 -45.76
N TYR A 5 -18.50 -12.05 -44.59
CA TYR A 5 -18.31 -11.21 -43.43
C TYR A 5 -17.07 -10.34 -43.62
N LEU A 6 -17.31 -9.09 -43.98
CA LEU A 6 -16.52 -7.88 -43.65
C LEU A 6 -15.02 -8.14 -43.52
N ALA A 7 -14.36 -8.47 -44.60
CA ALA A 7 -12.92 -8.36 -44.70
C ALA A 7 -12.56 -6.86 -44.68
N LEU A 8 -12.25 -6.31 -43.54
CA LEU A 8 -11.70 -4.98 -43.44
C LEU A 8 -10.49 -4.82 -44.35
N PRO A 9 -10.38 -3.72 -45.13
CA PRO A 9 -9.27 -3.49 -46.04
C PRO A 9 -7.92 -3.60 -45.27
N PRO A 10 -6.86 -4.16 -45.88
CA PRO A 10 -5.62 -4.52 -45.22
C PRO A 10 -4.92 -3.38 -44.50
N GLY A 11 -5.17 -2.14 -44.87
CA GLY A 11 -4.71 -0.95 -44.16
C GLY A 11 -5.36 -0.77 -42.81
N ARG A 12 -6.68 -0.94 -42.66
CA ARG A 12 -7.41 -0.80 -41.42
C ARG A 12 -7.03 -1.85 -40.35
N ARG A 13 -6.68 -3.09 -40.77
CA ARG A 13 -6.17 -4.12 -39.83
C ARG A 13 -4.86 -3.72 -39.19
N ARG A 14 -3.93 -3.13 -39.94
CA ARG A 14 -2.63 -2.68 -39.39
C ARG A 14 -2.82 -1.58 -38.31
N TRP A 15 -3.68 -0.60 -38.57
CA TRP A 15 -4.00 0.45 -37.60
C TRP A 15 -4.69 -0.10 -36.35
N GLY A 16 -5.54 -1.11 -36.47
CA GLY A 16 -6.15 -1.77 -35.33
C GLY A 16 -5.12 -2.42 -34.39
N TYR A 17 -4.11 -3.09 -34.94
CA TYR A 17 -3.02 -3.67 -34.13
C TYR A 17 -2.17 -2.60 -33.46
N VAL A 18 -1.82 -1.53 -34.16
CA VAL A 18 -1.08 -0.39 -33.58
C VAL A 18 -1.87 0.23 -32.42
N LEU A 19 -3.17 0.46 -32.61
CA LEU A 19 -4.04 0.99 -31.55
C LEU A 19 -4.10 0.05 -30.33
N CYS A 20 -4.26 -1.27 -30.54
CA CYS A 20 -4.22 -2.27 -29.47
C CYS A 20 -2.90 -2.23 -28.69
N PHE A 21 -1.76 -2.18 -29.38
CA PHE A 21 -0.46 -2.07 -28.72
C PHE A 21 -0.30 -0.79 -27.94
N LEU A 22 -0.76 0.35 -28.47
CA LEU A 22 -0.72 1.63 -27.75
C LEU A 22 -1.60 1.61 -26.50
N LEU A 23 -2.79 1.02 -26.57
CA LEU A 23 -3.67 0.87 -25.41
C LEU A 23 -3.04 -0.06 -24.36
N LEU A 24 -2.45 -1.18 -24.75
CA LEU A 24 -1.76 -2.07 -23.82
C LEU A 24 -0.54 -1.40 -23.18
N ALA A 25 0.24 -0.64 -23.96
CA ALA A 25 1.36 0.12 -23.40
C ALA A 25 0.89 1.20 -22.40
N LEU A 26 -0.20 1.90 -22.72
CA LEU A 26 -0.78 2.89 -21.82
C LEU A 26 -1.30 2.25 -20.52
N THR A 27 -2.00 1.12 -20.63
CA THR A 27 -2.47 0.37 -19.44
C THR A 27 -1.31 -0.11 -18.57
N GLU A 28 -0.21 -0.60 -19.18
CA GLU A 28 1.01 -1.01 -18.47
C GLU A 28 1.61 0.15 -17.68
N ILE A 29 1.75 1.33 -18.31
CA ILE A 29 2.26 2.53 -17.66
C ILE A 29 1.36 2.93 -16.49
N CYS A 30 0.03 2.98 -16.70
CA CYS A 30 -0.92 3.33 -15.63
C CYS A 30 -0.88 2.36 -14.45
N LEU A 31 -0.82 1.04 -14.73
CA LEU A 31 -0.75 0.01 -13.69
C LEU A 31 0.61 0.03 -12.98
N GLY A 32 1.70 0.29 -13.70
CA GLY A 32 3.04 0.45 -13.11
C GLY A 32 3.10 1.65 -12.15
N LEU A 33 2.58 2.82 -12.56
CA LEU A 33 2.47 3.99 -11.70
C LEU A 33 1.57 3.73 -10.47
N TYR A 34 0.46 3.02 -10.65
CA TYR A 34 -0.39 2.59 -9.56
C TYR A 34 0.34 1.68 -8.58
N ALA A 35 1.07 0.68 -9.06
CA ALA A 35 1.86 -0.22 -8.22
C ALA A 35 2.96 0.53 -7.45
N GLU A 36 3.65 1.46 -8.10
CA GLU A 36 4.66 2.32 -7.44
C GLU A 36 4.04 3.18 -6.33
N LYS A 37 2.85 3.75 -6.57
CA LYS A 37 2.11 4.48 -5.55
C LYS A 37 1.75 3.58 -4.37
N GLN A 38 1.28 2.35 -4.60
CA GLN A 38 0.96 1.41 -3.52
C GLN A 38 2.20 1.05 -2.69
N VAL A 39 3.35 0.83 -3.33
CA VAL A 39 4.62 0.55 -2.64
C VAL A 39 5.02 1.69 -1.70
N ARG A 40 4.80 2.94 -2.08
CA ARG A 40 5.13 4.09 -1.22
C ARG A 40 4.20 4.22 -0.01
N LEU A 41 2.91 3.91 -0.19
CA LEU A 41 1.89 4.21 0.80
C LEU A 41 1.65 3.08 1.82
N TYR A 42 1.85 1.83 1.41
CA TYR A 42 1.38 0.66 2.15
C TYR A 42 2.50 -0.34 2.48
N THR A 43 3.67 0.15 2.90
CA THR A 43 4.78 -0.71 3.32
C THR A 43 4.48 -1.50 4.60
N THR A 44 3.53 -1.00 5.41
CA THR A 44 3.17 -1.52 6.73
C THR A 44 1.78 -2.14 6.73
N THR A 45 1.51 -2.99 7.72
CA THR A 45 0.15 -3.46 8.01
C THR A 45 -0.48 -2.53 9.04
N GLY A 46 -1.52 -1.81 8.62
CA GLY A 46 -2.19 -0.83 9.47
C GLY A 46 -3.28 -1.45 10.34
N LEU A 47 -3.32 -1.10 11.61
CA LEU A 47 -4.38 -1.46 12.55
C LEU A 47 -5.20 -0.23 12.91
N ARG A 48 -6.51 -0.38 13.03
CA ARG A 48 -7.43 0.68 13.48
C ARG A 48 -8.20 0.16 14.69
N PHE A 49 -8.09 0.86 15.80
CA PHE A 49 -8.73 0.50 17.05
C PHE A 49 -10.01 1.32 17.27
N ALA A 50 -10.97 0.74 17.97
CA ALA A 50 -12.24 1.41 18.29
C ALA A 50 -12.09 2.51 19.35
N ALA A 51 -11.07 2.41 20.20
CA ALA A 51 -10.76 3.35 21.28
C ALA A 51 -9.28 3.72 21.23
N PRO A 52 -8.90 4.90 21.79
CA PRO A 52 -7.50 5.27 21.88
C PRO A 52 -6.75 4.31 22.80
N LEU A 53 -5.50 4.05 22.44
CA LEU A 53 -4.61 3.23 23.27
C LEU A 53 -4.19 4.03 24.51
N ASN A 54 -4.16 3.36 25.65
CA ASN A 54 -3.69 3.96 26.89
C ASN A 54 -2.17 3.82 27.06
N GLU A 55 -1.59 4.56 28.00
CA GLU A 55 -0.15 4.56 28.25
C GLU A 55 0.37 3.18 28.67
N GLU A 56 -0.40 2.43 29.47
CA GLU A 56 -0.03 1.06 29.89
C GLU A 56 0.12 0.12 28.69
N GLN A 57 -0.76 0.23 27.72
CA GLN A 57 -0.69 -0.57 26.48
C GLN A 57 0.53 -0.21 25.63
N LEU A 58 0.86 1.08 25.53
CA LEU A 58 2.06 1.52 24.80
C LEU A 58 3.34 1.03 25.50
N VAL A 59 3.40 1.06 26.81
CA VAL A 59 4.52 0.52 27.59
C VAL A 59 4.63 -0.99 27.39
N SER A 60 3.51 -1.74 27.48
CA SER A 60 3.48 -3.18 27.24
C SER A 60 4.03 -3.57 25.86
N VAL A 61 3.68 -2.80 24.81
CA VAL A 61 4.24 -3.01 23.46
C VAL A 61 5.75 -2.77 23.45
N GLN A 62 6.23 -1.70 24.08
CA GLN A 62 7.67 -1.42 24.12
C GLN A 62 8.45 -2.52 24.85
N GLU A 63 7.91 -3.04 25.95
CA GLU A 63 8.50 -4.17 26.68
C GLU A 63 8.51 -5.44 25.82
N HIS A 64 7.40 -5.75 25.15
CA HIS A 64 7.30 -6.87 24.23
C HIS A 64 8.33 -6.79 23.10
N GLN A 65 8.49 -5.62 22.49
CA GLN A 65 9.47 -5.39 21.41
C GLN A 65 10.92 -5.50 21.90
N ARG A 66 11.23 -5.08 23.13
CA ARG A 66 12.57 -5.22 23.73
C ARG A 66 12.90 -6.68 24.07
N GLY A 67 11.90 -7.48 24.44
CA GLY A 67 12.08 -8.89 24.81
C GLY A 67 12.27 -9.83 23.61
N ALA A 68 11.92 -9.42 22.40
CA ALA A 68 11.90 -10.24 21.19
C ALA A 68 13.23 -10.24 20.40
N GLU A 69 14.39 -10.32 21.09
CA GLU A 69 15.71 -10.13 20.46
C GLU A 69 16.11 -11.15 19.37
N ASN A 70 15.38 -12.27 19.18
CA ASN A 70 15.84 -13.37 18.30
C ASN A 70 14.80 -13.96 17.34
N GLU A 71 13.59 -13.43 17.25
CA GLU A 71 12.55 -13.90 16.35
C GLU A 71 12.20 -12.83 15.31
N GLN A 72 11.39 -13.18 14.34
CA GLN A 72 10.87 -12.26 13.31
C GLN A 72 10.16 -11.08 14.01
N GLN A 73 10.90 -10.00 14.26
CA GLN A 73 10.40 -8.87 15.05
C GLN A 73 9.39 -8.08 14.26
N ILE A 74 8.19 -7.98 14.82
CA ILE A 74 7.17 -7.03 14.34
C ILE A 74 7.37 -5.73 15.11
N TYR A 75 7.69 -4.66 14.37
CA TYR A 75 7.81 -3.31 14.92
C TYR A 75 6.51 -2.55 14.73
N ALA A 76 6.08 -1.84 15.77
CA ALA A 76 4.86 -1.05 15.73
C ALA A 76 5.18 0.44 15.93
N SER A 77 4.60 1.26 15.08
CA SER A 77 4.51 2.70 15.23
C SER A 77 3.05 3.09 15.37
N PHE A 78 2.75 3.95 16.34
CA PHE A 78 1.37 4.33 16.66
C PHE A 78 1.09 5.74 16.20
N TRP A 79 -0.17 6.02 15.83
CA TRP A 79 -0.57 7.35 15.45
C TRP A 79 -2.07 7.58 15.65
N GLY A 80 -2.43 8.86 15.68
CA GLY A 80 -3.81 9.30 15.74
C GLY A 80 -4.00 10.57 14.92
N GLN A 81 -5.23 10.83 14.52
CA GLN A 81 -5.61 12.01 13.76
C GLN A 81 -6.62 12.81 14.54
N THR A 82 -6.34 14.10 14.71
CA THR A 82 -7.23 15.08 15.33
C THR A 82 -7.28 16.34 14.46
N GLU A 83 -8.28 17.18 14.67
CA GLU A 83 -8.35 18.50 14.05
C GLU A 83 -8.11 19.57 15.09
N LYS A 84 -7.15 20.45 14.85
CA LYS A 84 -6.76 21.51 15.79
C LYS A 84 -6.62 22.86 15.08
N ASN A 85 -6.69 23.91 15.90
CA ASN A 85 -6.35 25.25 15.44
C ASN A 85 -4.84 25.45 15.59
N VAL A 86 -4.21 25.90 14.53
CA VAL A 86 -2.77 26.16 14.48
C VAL A 86 -2.51 27.61 14.19
N SER A 87 -1.58 28.23 14.91
CA SER A 87 -1.16 29.62 14.73
C SER A 87 0.34 29.75 14.56
N ALA A 88 0.75 30.66 13.70
CA ALA A 88 2.14 31.09 13.63
C ALA A 88 2.46 32.08 14.74
N GLU A 89 3.72 32.17 15.14
CA GLU A 89 4.22 33.08 16.19
C GLU A 89 3.84 34.55 15.92
N TYR A 90 3.64 34.94 14.67
CA TYR A 90 3.30 36.31 14.24
C TYR A 90 1.82 36.49 13.85
N GLY A 91 0.92 35.75 14.43
CA GLY A 91 -0.50 36.07 14.45
C GLY A 91 -1.37 35.54 13.31
N ARG A 92 -0.85 34.82 12.32
CA ARG A 92 -1.69 34.07 11.38
C ARG A 92 -2.20 32.81 12.04
N THR A 93 -3.51 32.61 12.05
CA THR A 93 -4.15 31.41 12.59
C THR A 93 -4.93 30.72 11.48
N THR A 94 -4.87 29.41 11.41
CA THR A 94 -5.72 28.61 10.56
C THR A 94 -6.48 27.60 11.42
N GLN A 95 -7.72 27.34 11.05
CA GLN A 95 -8.63 26.43 11.74
C GLN A 95 -8.70 25.11 11.00
N GLN A 96 -9.07 24.06 11.73
CA GLN A 96 -9.31 22.72 11.17
C GLN A 96 -8.10 22.14 10.39
N VAL A 97 -6.92 22.27 11.00
CA VAL A 97 -5.72 21.61 10.49
C VAL A 97 -5.75 20.15 10.93
N ILE A 98 -5.50 19.26 10.00
CA ILE A 98 -5.33 17.83 10.28
C ILE A 98 -4.02 17.66 11.06
N CYS A 99 -4.13 17.26 12.31
CA CYS A 99 -3.00 17.01 13.20
C CYS A 99 -2.80 15.50 13.34
N ILE A 100 -1.64 15.02 12.92
CA ILE A 100 -1.24 13.61 13.06
C ILE A 100 -0.22 13.54 14.19
N GLY A 101 -0.69 13.03 15.31
CA GLY A 101 0.16 12.70 16.44
C GLY A 101 0.74 11.30 16.28
N TYR A 102 2.01 11.08 16.60
CA TYR A 102 2.63 9.76 16.44
C TYR A 102 3.56 9.39 17.60
N SER A 103 3.75 8.07 17.78
CA SER A 103 4.71 7.47 18.69
C SER A 103 5.40 6.31 17.99
N GLY A 104 6.71 6.37 17.83
CA GLY A 104 7.52 5.43 17.05
C GLY A 104 8.15 6.09 15.82
N ASP A 105 8.15 5.42 14.67
CA ASP A 105 8.70 5.96 13.43
C ASP A 105 7.67 6.85 12.70
N ALA A 106 8.04 8.11 12.47
CA ALA A 106 7.22 9.05 11.73
C ALA A 106 6.97 8.62 10.27
N GLY A 107 7.94 7.96 9.63
CA GLY A 107 7.86 7.48 8.26
C GLY A 107 6.83 6.35 8.09
N ASP A 108 6.69 5.48 9.10
CA ASP A 108 5.66 4.46 9.14
C ASP A 108 4.26 5.07 9.31
N CYS A 109 4.16 6.05 10.19
CA CYS A 109 2.89 6.73 10.46
C CYS A 109 2.45 7.59 9.28
N LEU A 110 3.38 8.31 8.65
CA LEU A 110 3.13 9.20 7.52
C LEU A 110 4.28 9.09 6.51
N PRO A 111 4.17 8.27 5.46
CA PRO A 111 5.19 8.11 4.41
C PRO A 111 5.23 9.35 3.49
N ALA A 112 5.60 10.50 4.04
CA ALA A 112 5.61 11.79 3.34
C ALA A 112 6.93 12.02 2.61
N LYS A 113 6.86 12.76 1.49
CA LYS A 113 8.03 13.25 0.78
C LYS A 113 8.42 14.63 1.31
N TYR A 114 9.55 14.72 2.01
CA TYR A 114 10.05 15.98 2.51
C TYR A 114 10.62 16.86 1.38
N LEU A 115 10.24 18.14 1.40
CA LEU A 115 10.72 19.19 0.50
C LEU A 115 11.90 19.94 1.12
N ALA A 116 11.88 20.10 2.46
CA ALA A 116 12.94 20.72 3.25
C ALA A 116 12.97 20.08 4.64
N GLY A 117 14.16 19.99 5.24
CA GLY A 117 14.33 19.39 6.57
C GLY A 117 14.03 17.91 6.60
N GLY A 118 13.36 17.44 7.66
CA GLY A 118 13.05 16.03 7.87
C GLY A 118 11.93 15.80 8.88
N ALA A 119 11.69 14.53 9.22
CA ALA A 119 10.73 14.14 10.23
C ALA A 119 11.10 14.73 11.62
N PRO A 120 10.11 15.04 12.48
CA PRO A 120 10.39 15.45 13.85
C PRO A 120 11.04 14.30 14.63
N GLY A 121 11.78 14.63 15.70
CA GLY A 121 12.33 13.62 16.59
C GLY A 121 11.23 12.90 17.37
N ILE A 122 11.59 11.72 17.93
CA ILE A 122 10.64 10.89 18.71
C ILE A 122 10.23 11.59 20.01
N VAL A 123 11.10 12.43 20.55
CA VAL A 123 10.90 13.15 21.83
C VAL A 123 11.18 14.62 21.62
N GLY A 124 10.23 15.46 21.93
CA GLY A 124 10.44 16.90 21.91
C GLY A 124 9.25 17.70 21.39
N LYS A 125 9.36 19.02 21.48
CA LYS A 125 8.39 19.96 20.91
C LYS A 125 8.78 20.30 19.46
N GLU A 126 8.95 19.27 18.65
CA GLU A 126 9.28 19.38 17.22
C GLU A 126 8.08 18.95 16.38
N CYS A 127 7.96 19.52 15.20
CA CYS A 127 6.90 19.16 14.26
C CYS A 127 7.38 19.27 12.82
N SER A 128 6.69 18.58 11.93
CA SER A 128 6.80 18.83 10.49
C SER A 128 5.43 19.23 9.96
N ILE A 129 5.43 20.10 8.94
CA ILE A 129 4.18 20.63 8.39
C ILE A 129 4.11 20.39 6.88
N SER A 130 2.90 20.32 6.36
CA SER A 130 2.68 20.24 4.92
C SER A 130 2.94 21.58 4.23
N SER A 131 3.29 21.54 2.93
CA SER A 131 3.48 22.74 2.11
C SER A 131 2.26 23.67 2.13
N PRO A 132 0.99 23.22 1.99
CA PRO A 132 -0.17 24.11 2.11
C PRO A 132 -0.28 24.79 3.47
N LEU A 133 0.06 24.09 4.57
CA LEU A 133 0.06 24.70 5.90
C LEU A 133 1.16 25.76 6.04
N ALA A 134 2.36 25.47 5.52
CA ALA A 134 3.47 26.42 5.49
C ALA A 134 3.11 27.70 4.72
N GLU A 135 2.49 27.56 3.55
CA GLU A 135 2.05 28.70 2.72
C GLU A 135 0.93 29.50 3.42
N THR A 136 -0.01 28.83 4.06
CA THR A 136 -1.12 29.50 4.77
C THR A 136 -0.61 30.31 5.96
N LEU A 137 0.27 29.74 6.80
CA LEU A 137 0.76 30.38 8.02
C LEU A 137 1.88 31.39 7.78
N PHE A 138 2.80 31.08 6.86
CA PHE A 138 4.04 31.84 6.69
C PHE A 138 4.19 32.49 5.31
N GLY A 139 3.39 32.07 4.33
CA GLY A 139 3.43 32.58 2.94
C GLY A 139 4.56 31.98 2.09
N ASN A 140 5.32 31.02 2.61
CA ASN A 140 6.39 30.32 1.88
C ASN A 140 6.71 28.97 2.52
N ASN A 141 7.57 28.15 1.85
CA ASN A 141 7.97 26.82 2.33
C ASN A 141 9.34 26.82 3.05
N GLN A 142 10.01 27.98 3.21
CA GLN A 142 11.28 28.10 3.92
C GLN A 142 11.03 28.43 5.40
N VAL A 143 10.43 27.50 6.12
CA VAL A 143 9.95 27.69 7.48
C VAL A 143 10.65 26.79 8.50
N VAL A 144 11.60 25.98 8.08
CA VAL A 144 12.38 25.10 8.98
C VAL A 144 13.12 25.96 10.00
N GLY A 145 12.94 25.62 11.29
CA GLY A 145 13.49 26.37 12.43
C GLY A 145 12.55 27.41 13.02
N LEU A 146 11.47 27.79 12.35
CA LEU A 146 10.42 28.66 12.90
C LEU A 146 9.53 27.91 13.90
N TYR A 147 8.70 28.64 14.61
CA TYR A 147 7.80 28.10 15.62
C TYR A 147 6.34 28.28 15.23
N LEU A 148 5.52 27.34 15.62
CA LEU A 148 4.06 27.41 15.56
C LEU A 148 3.45 26.94 16.87
N THR A 149 2.20 27.31 17.10
CA THR A 149 1.43 26.93 18.29
C THR A 149 0.20 26.15 17.87
N ALA A 150 0.02 24.96 18.44
CA ALA A 150 -1.18 24.15 18.33
C ALA A 150 -1.68 23.80 19.74
N ASP A 151 -2.96 24.06 20.05
CA ASP A 151 -3.55 23.83 21.38
C ASP A 151 -2.70 24.33 22.53
N GLN A 152 -2.22 25.58 22.45
CA GLN A 152 -1.37 26.23 23.46
C GLN A 152 0.04 25.61 23.61
N GLN A 153 0.38 24.61 22.84
CA GLN A 153 1.75 24.07 22.80
C GLN A 153 2.51 24.64 21.61
N THR A 154 3.74 25.08 21.88
CA THR A 154 4.62 25.61 20.84
C THR A 154 5.55 24.52 20.34
N PHE A 155 5.61 24.37 19.03
CA PHE A 155 6.45 23.40 18.32
C PHE A 155 7.44 24.11 17.41
N ARG A 156 8.67 23.57 17.32
CA ARG A 156 9.66 23.99 16.35
C ARG A 156 9.48 23.18 15.06
N ILE A 157 9.45 23.85 13.93
CA ILE A 157 9.32 23.19 12.62
C ILE A 157 10.68 22.61 12.22
N THR A 158 10.74 21.28 12.03
CA THR A 158 11.93 20.54 11.60
C THR A 158 11.90 20.16 10.12
N GLY A 159 10.71 20.13 9.51
CA GLY A 159 10.56 19.77 8.12
C GLY A 159 9.27 20.27 7.48
N VAL A 160 9.34 20.37 6.16
CA VAL A 160 8.19 20.66 5.30
C VAL A 160 8.05 19.52 4.31
N PHE A 161 6.84 18.94 4.22
CA PHE A 161 6.56 17.82 3.32
C PHE A 161 5.46 18.17 2.31
N SER A 162 5.46 17.45 1.20
CA SER A 162 4.44 17.58 0.16
C SER A 162 3.16 16.87 0.59
N ALA A 163 2.02 17.57 0.56
CA ALA A 163 0.68 17.01 0.73
C ALA A 163 -0.34 17.91 0.03
N GLY A 164 -1.55 17.39 -0.20
CA GLY A 164 -2.65 18.16 -0.80
C GLY A 164 -3.45 19.01 0.19
N GLU A 165 -3.28 18.79 1.49
CA GLU A 165 -4.06 19.41 2.57
C GLU A 165 -3.14 19.98 3.65
N ALA A 166 -3.69 20.85 4.51
CA ALA A 166 -2.96 21.43 5.65
C ALA A 166 -2.82 20.37 6.76
N ILE A 167 -1.60 19.91 6.98
CA ILE A 167 -1.29 18.83 7.93
C ILE A 167 -0.16 19.25 8.84
N LEU A 168 -0.29 18.92 10.12
CA LEU A 168 0.73 19.02 11.15
C LEU A 168 1.09 17.62 11.64
N LEU A 169 2.36 17.24 11.64
CA LEU A 169 2.89 15.98 12.18
C LEU A 169 3.76 16.28 13.42
N TYR A 170 3.46 15.65 14.55
CA TYR A 170 4.18 15.87 15.79
C TYR A 170 4.20 14.62 16.68
N PRO A 171 5.23 14.42 17.52
CA PRO A 171 5.28 13.31 18.47
C PRO A 171 4.30 13.50 19.62
N THR A 172 3.56 12.43 19.99
CA THR A 172 2.64 12.41 21.13
C THR A 172 2.43 10.98 21.62
N THR A 173 1.95 10.84 22.86
CA THR A 173 1.46 9.58 23.42
C THR A 173 -0.06 9.60 23.64
N GLU A 174 -0.72 10.69 23.29
CA GLU A 174 -2.15 10.89 23.50
C GLU A 174 -2.94 10.63 22.21
N GLU A 175 -4.18 10.17 22.36
CA GLU A 175 -5.15 9.99 21.26
C GLU A 175 -4.65 9.14 20.09
N LEU A 176 -3.94 8.05 20.38
CA LEU A 176 -3.42 7.11 19.38
C LEU A 176 -4.46 6.01 19.11
N TYR A 177 -5.10 6.04 17.95
CA TYR A 177 -6.15 5.08 17.53
C TYR A 177 -5.66 4.07 16.48
N CYS A 178 -4.47 4.26 15.96
CA CYS A 178 -3.93 3.51 14.85
C CYS A 178 -2.55 2.96 15.20
N ALA A 179 -2.22 1.81 14.64
CA ALA A 179 -0.85 1.29 14.63
C ALA A 179 -0.45 0.87 13.22
N GLU A 180 0.82 0.96 12.92
CA GLU A 180 1.43 0.49 11.69
C GLU A 180 2.50 -0.53 12.05
N LEU A 181 2.31 -1.76 11.58
CA LEU A 181 3.19 -2.89 11.87
C LEU A 181 4.13 -3.14 10.70
N GLN A 182 5.43 -3.19 10.96
CA GLN A 182 6.45 -3.70 10.04
C GLN A 182 6.79 -5.16 10.40
N GLY A 183 7.18 -5.96 9.40
CA GLY A 183 7.61 -7.34 9.62
C GLY A 183 6.49 -8.38 9.65
N VAL A 184 5.24 -8.00 9.42
CA VAL A 184 4.12 -8.94 9.30
C VAL A 184 4.31 -9.83 8.06
N SER A 185 4.16 -11.14 8.23
CA SER A 185 4.29 -12.11 7.14
C SER A 185 3.24 -11.88 6.05
N LEU A 186 3.64 -12.10 4.80
CA LEU A 186 2.70 -12.10 3.69
C LEU A 186 1.82 -13.36 3.69
N ASP A 187 2.28 -14.45 4.28
CA ASP A 187 1.63 -15.76 4.22
C ASP A 187 0.49 -15.92 5.24
N THR A 188 0.66 -15.40 6.46
CA THR A 188 -0.31 -15.55 7.57
C THR A 188 -0.61 -14.22 8.26
N PRO A 189 -0.88 -13.13 7.51
CA PRO A 189 -0.89 -11.77 8.07
C PRO A 189 -1.93 -11.56 9.18
N LYS A 190 -3.11 -12.17 9.06
CA LYS A 190 -4.17 -12.02 10.05
C LYS A 190 -3.81 -12.73 11.36
N ALA A 191 -3.30 -13.97 11.25
CA ALA A 191 -2.88 -14.75 12.41
C ALA A 191 -1.72 -14.05 13.14
N ASP A 192 -0.73 -13.58 12.40
CA ASP A 192 0.43 -12.87 12.95
C ASP A 192 0.01 -11.61 13.68
N VAL A 193 -0.86 -10.78 13.07
CA VAL A 193 -1.39 -9.56 13.70
C VAL A 193 -2.14 -9.86 14.99
N LEU A 194 -3.07 -10.82 14.96
CA LEU A 194 -3.89 -11.15 16.15
C LEU A 194 -3.04 -11.75 17.27
N THR A 195 -2.10 -12.63 16.93
CA THR A 195 -1.17 -13.22 17.90
C THR A 195 -0.28 -12.15 18.51
N TRP A 196 0.27 -11.25 17.68
CA TRP A 196 1.10 -10.14 18.15
C TRP A 196 0.31 -9.17 19.05
N CYS A 197 -0.90 -8.78 18.66
CA CYS A 197 -1.76 -7.93 19.49
C CYS A 197 -2.03 -8.57 20.86
N ALA A 198 -2.34 -9.87 20.88
CA ALA A 198 -2.60 -10.60 22.13
C ALA A 198 -1.33 -10.68 23.00
N ALA A 199 -0.16 -10.94 22.42
CA ALA A 199 1.12 -11.01 23.12
C ALA A 199 1.56 -9.63 23.66
N ALA A 200 1.29 -8.56 22.91
CA ALA A 200 1.62 -7.20 23.29
C ALA A 200 0.56 -6.54 24.24
N GLY A 201 -0.51 -7.27 24.61
CA GLY A 201 -1.55 -6.75 25.50
C GLY A 201 -2.48 -5.72 24.84
N LEU A 202 -2.55 -5.70 23.50
CA LEU A 202 -3.41 -4.79 22.75
C LEU A 202 -4.81 -5.40 22.53
N PRO A 203 -5.86 -4.57 22.44
CA PRO A 203 -7.19 -5.02 22.03
C PRO A 203 -7.17 -5.50 20.59
N ALA A 204 -8.13 -6.35 20.22
CA ALA A 204 -8.31 -6.75 18.83
C ALA A 204 -8.64 -5.51 17.97
N PRO A 205 -7.96 -5.31 16.83
CA PRO A 205 -8.23 -4.18 15.95
C PRO A 205 -9.62 -4.33 15.29
N GLN A 206 -10.32 -3.22 15.14
CA GLN A 206 -11.60 -3.15 14.44
C GLN A 206 -11.43 -3.39 12.94
N THR A 207 -10.36 -2.83 12.37
CA THR A 207 -10.04 -2.96 10.94
C THR A 207 -8.55 -3.18 10.77
N ILE A 208 -8.19 -4.07 9.86
CA ILE A 208 -6.80 -4.34 9.47
C ILE A 208 -6.60 -3.91 8.02
N VAL A 209 -5.61 -3.07 7.78
CA VAL A 209 -5.21 -2.61 6.45
C VAL A 209 -3.97 -3.40 6.02
N TYR A 210 -4.16 -4.40 5.22
CA TYR A 210 -3.07 -5.28 4.75
C TYR A 210 -2.25 -4.60 3.64
N GLY A 211 -1.30 -3.75 4.00
CA GLY A 211 -0.46 -3.00 3.06
C GLY A 211 0.38 -3.90 2.14
N PRO A 212 1.18 -4.84 2.66
CA PRO A 212 1.98 -5.74 1.84
C PRO A 212 1.19 -6.53 0.80
N GLN A 213 -0.04 -6.95 1.13
CA GLN A 213 -0.92 -7.65 0.18
C GLN A 213 -1.44 -6.70 -0.91
N ARG A 214 -1.76 -5.45 -0.58
CA ARG A 214 -2.13 -4.44 -1.58
C ARG A 214 -1.00 -4.20 -2.57
N ILE A 215 0.25 -4.15 -2.09
CA ILE A 215 1.44 -4.05 -2.95
C ILE A 215 1.56 -5.28 -3.85
N TRP A 216 1.41 -6.47 -3.28
CA TRP A 216 1.48 -7.72 -4.03
C TRP A 216 0.42 -7.75 -5.15
N PHE A 217 -0.85 -7.44 -4.83
CA PHE A 217 -1.92 -7.35 -5.83
C PHE A 217 -1.63 -6.31 -6.91
N ALA A 218 -1.16 -5.13 -6.54
CA ALA A 218 -0.84 -4.07 -7.50
C ALA A 218 0.27 -4.51 -8.47
N ARG A 219 1.29 -5.22 -7.97
CA ARG A 219 2.36 -5.80 -8.80
C ARG A 219 1.83 -6.91 -9.72
N CYS A 220 0.97 -7.79 -9.22
CA CYS A 220 0.34 -8.81 -10.06
C CYS A 220 -0.49 -8.19 -11.18
N LEU A 221 -1.27 -7.15 -10.89
CA LEU A 221 -2.05 -6.42 -11.89
C LEU A 221 -1.18 -5.78 -12.96
N SER A 222 -0.01 -5.23 -12.59
CA SER A 222 0.91 -4.62 -13.56
C SER A 222 1.56 -5.63 -14.52
N ILE A 223 1.59 -6.92 -14.18
CA ILE A 223 2.14 -7.96 -15.05
C ILE A 223 1.11 -8.43 -16.12
N ILE A 224 -0.19 -8.21 -15.89
CA ILE A 224 -1.26 -8.73 -16.77
C ILE A 224 -1.12 -8.26 -18.24
N PRO A 225 -0.92 -6.96 -18.55
CA PRO A 225 -0.76 -6.52 -19.94
C PRO A 225 0.44 -7.17 -20.62
N LEU A 226 1.55 -7.35 -19.91
CA LEU A 226 2.75 -8.02 -20.41
C LEU A 226 2.48 -9.49 -20.75
N LEU A 227 1.73 -10.20 -19.90
CA LEU A 227 1.30 -11.58 -20.16
C LEU A 227 0.38 -11.66 -21.39
N LEU A 228 -0.53 -10.71 -21.57
CA LEU A 228 -1.39 -10.66 -22.75
C LEU A 228 -0.60 -10.46 -24.05
N VAL A 229 0.39 -9.55 -24.04
CA VAL A 229 1.30 -9.34 -25.18
C VAL A 229 2.12 -10.59 -25.45
N GLY A 230 2.67 -11.22 -24.42
CA GLY A 230 3.41 -12.47 -24.52
C GLY A 230 2.58 -13.60 -25.13
N MET A 231 1.33 -13.75 -24.67
CA MET A 231 0.40 -14.76 -25.18
C MET A 231 0.01 -14.49 -26.64
N ALA A 232 -0.26 -13.24 -27.01
CA ALA A 232 -0.53 -12.85 -28.37
C ALA A 232 0.68 -13.13 -29.31
N GLY A 233 1.88 -12.82 -28.83
CA GLY A 233 3.14 -13.15 -29.53
C GLY A 233 3.32 -14.63 -29.71
N LEU A 234 3.07 -15.43 -28.67
CA LEU A 234 3.13 -16.89 -28.72
C LEU A 234 2.15 -17.49 -29.75
N VAL A 235 0.88 -17.04 -29.69
CA VAL A 235 -0.13 -17.49 -30.69
C VAL A 235 0.28 -17.12 -32.11
N THR A 236 0.86 -15.95 -32.30
CA THR A 236 1.36 -15.52 -33.63
C THR A 236 2.53 -16.40 -34.09
N LEU A 237 3.48 -16.66 -33.20
CA LEU A 237 4.61 -17.57 -33.48
C LEU A 237 4.11 -18.96 -33.89
N LEU A 238 3.19 -19.55 -33.14
CA LEU A 238 2.63 -20.87 -33.43
C LEU A 238 1.90 -20.88 -34.75
N ARG A 239 1.19 -19.82 -35.14
CA ARG A 239 0.57 -19.70 -36.47
C ARG A 239 1.61 -19.60 -37.58
N CYS A 240 2.70 -18.90 -37.37
CA CYS A 240 3.79 -18.83 -38.36
C CYS A 240 4.49 -20.18 -38.57
N THR A 241 4.57 -21.02 -37.54
CA THR A 241 5.22 -22.33 -37.61
C THR A 241 4.34 -23.42 -38.23
N THR A 242 3.05 -23.17 -38.48
CA THR A 242 2.15 -24.17 -39.09
C THR A 242 2.57 -24.57 -40.51
N SER A 243 3.31 -23.70 -41.23
CA SER A 243 3.86 -23.99 -42.59
C SER A 243 5.19 -24.74 -42.56
N TRP A 244 5.75 -25.01 -41.38
CA TRP A 244 7.03 -25.69 -41.22
C TRP A 244 6.85 -27.22 -41.23
N PRO A 245 7.93 -28.00 -41.44
CA PRO A 245 7.87 -29.46 -41.35
C PRO A 245 7.27 -29.87 -39.98
N THR A 246 6.37 -30.88 -40.04
CA THR A 246 5.64 -31.36 -38.85
C THR A 246 6.52 -31.69 -37.63
N LEU A 247 7.73 -32.20 -37.91
CA LEU A 247 8.71 -32.51 -36.85
C LEU A 247 9.14 -31.26 -36.07
N ILE A 248 9.43 -30.18 -36.81
CA ILE A 248 9.87 -28.90 -36.18
C ILE A 248 8.71 -28.25 -35.42
N HIS A 249 7.52 -28.22 -36.03
CA HIS A 249 6.32 -27.69 -35.39
C HIS A 249 5.98 -28.42 -34.08
N ASN A 250 5.97 -29.75 -34.12
CA ASN A 250 5.73 -30.55 -32.91
C ASN A 250 6.83 -30.41 -31.86
N GLY A 251 8.09 -30.25 -32.28
CA GLY A 251 9.22 -29.98 -31.40
C GLY A 251 9.07 -28.65 -30.66
N ILE A 252 8.60 -27.61 -31.32
CA ILE A 252 8.32 -26.30 -30.69
C ILE A 252 7.18 -26.42 -29.68
N TRP A 253 6.10 -27.10 -30.01
CA TRP A 253 5.00 -27.36 -29.08
C TRP A 253 5.46 -28.12 -27.85
N PHE A 254 6.23 -29.18 -28.01
CA PHE A 254 6.79 -29.96 -26.92
C PHE A 254 7.68 -29.10 -26.00
N ALA A 255 8.59 -28.31 -26.62
CA ALA A 255 9.46 -27.40 -25.87
C ALA A 255 8.67 -26.34 -25.06
N LEU A 256 7.58 -25.81 -25.64
CA LEU A 256 6.71 -24.84 -24.94
C LEU A 256 5.96 -25.48 -23.77
N VAL A 257 5.38 -26.67 -23.97
CA VAL A 257 4.68 -27.39 -22.88
C VAL A 257 5.67 -27.74 -21.75
N LEU A 258 6.88 -28.18 -22.11
CA LEU A 258 7.92 -28.49 -21.13
C LEU A 258 8.37 -27.23 -20.38
N ALA A 259 8.58 -26.11 -21.08
CA ALA A 259 8.94 -24.82 -20.45
C ALA A 259 7.83 -24.36 -19.49
N LEU A 260 6.56 -24.45 -19.90
CA LEU A 260 5.42 -24.11 -19.04
C LEU A 260 5.35 -25.00 -17.80
N ALA A 261 5.56 -26.32 -17.97
CA ALA A 261 5.56 -27.27 -16.87
C ALA A 261 6.69 -27.01 -15.86
N LEU A 262 7.88 -26.61 -16.34
CA LEU A 262 9.01 -26.23 -15.48
C LEU A 262 8.82 -24.87 -14.79
N MET A 263 8.11 -23.94 -15.43
CA MET A 263 7.83 -22.63 -14.84
C MET A 263 6.68 -22.67 -13.82
N LEU A 264 5.76 -23.63 -13.91
CA LEU A 264 4.57 -23.69 -13.07
C LEU A 264 4.89 -23.76 -11.57
N PRO A 265 5.81 -24.57 -11.06
CA PRO A 265 6.19 -24.58 -9.63
C PRO A 265 6.71 -23.22 -9.16
N THR A 266 7.53 -22.57 -9.99
CA THR A 266 8.08 -21.24 -9.68
C THR A 266 6.97 -20.18 -9.63
N LEU A 267 5.98 -20.23 -10.53
CA LEU A 267 4.83 -19.35 -10.51
C LEU A 267 3.97 -19.59 -9.27
N LEU A 268 3.76 -20.85 -8.88
CA LEU A 268 3.01 -21.20 -7.68
C LEU A 268 3.71 -20.74 -6.41
N SER A 269 5.05 -20.81 -6.35
CA SER A 269 5.82 -20.32 -5.20
C SER A 269 5.80 -18.80 -5.02
N CYS A 270 5.39 -18.06 -6.05
CA CYS A 270 5.17 -16.60 -5.96
C CYS A 270 3.82 -16.23 -5.35
N LEU A 271 2.90 -17.20 -5.20
CA LEU A 271 1.61 -16.96 -4.55
C LEU A 271 1.79 -16.94 -3.03
N PRO A 272 1.17 -15.98 -2.32
CA PRO A 272 1.21 -15.97 -0.86
C PRO A 272 0.44 -17.15 -0.27
N GLY A 273 0.90 -17.65 0.88
CA GLY A 273 0.37 -18.87 1.51
C GLY A 273 -1.13 -18.85 1.77
N TRP A 274 -1.71 -17.68 2.06
CA TRP A 274 -3.16 -17.53 2.28
C TRP A 274 -4.02 -17.75 1.02
N LEU A 275 -3.43 -17.75 -0.18
CA LEU A 275 -4.09 -18.08 -1.46
C LEU A 275 -3.93 -19.55 -1.85
N ILE A 276 -3.09 -20.31 -1.15
CA ILE A 276 -2.78 -21.70 -1.51
C ILE A 276 -3.57 -22.64 -0.61
N PRO A 277 -4.60 -23.36 -1.14
CA PRO A 277 -5.31 -24.36 -0.38
C PRO A 277 -4.40 -25.56 -0.09
N SER A 278 -4.62 -26.25 1.03
CA SER A 278 -3.93 -27.49 1.36
C SER A 278 -4.15 -28.57 0.28
N ARG A 279 -5.30 -28.55 -0.37
CA ARG A 279 -5.65 -29.35 -1.56
C ARG A 279 -6.45 -28.51 -2.54
N TRP A 280 -6.13 -28.59 -3.81
CA TRP A 280 -6.85 -27.84 -4.88
C TRP A 280 -8.31 -28.23 -5.02
N SER A 281 -8.70 -29.40 -4.52
CA SER A 281 -10.10 -29.88 -4.47
C SER A 281 -10.85 -29.43 -3.21
N ASP A 282 -10.24 -28.60 -2.38
CA ASP A 282 -10.86 -28.06 -1.16
C ASP A 282 -11.77 -26.86 -1.52
N PHE A 283 -12.97 -27.16 -1.96
CA PHE A 283 -13.98 -26.13 -2.30
C PHE A 283 -14.40 -25.26 -1.10
N PRO A 284 -14.54 -25.80 0.13
CA PRO A 284 -14.79 -24.98 1.32
C PRO A 284 -13.75 -23.88 1.54
N PHE A 285 -12.48 -24.14 1.25
CA PHE A 285 -11.40 -23.13 1.36
C PHE A 285 -11.74 -21.86 0.56
N TRP A 286 -12.18 -22.01 -0.69
CA TRP A 286 -12.51 -20.87 -1.56
C TRP A 286 -13.71 -20.06 -1.06
N GLN A 287 -14.69 -20.72 -0.43
CA GLN A 287 -15.84 -20.05 0.17
C GLN A 287 -15.42 -19.26 1.41
N VAL A 288 -14.64 -19.87 2.30
CA VAL A 288 -14.10 -19.21 3.50
C VAL A 288 -13.25 -17.99 3.11
N LEU A 289 -12.38 -18.13 2.12
CA LEU A 289 -11.55 -17.04 1.61
C LEU A 289 -12.39 -15.89 1.04
N ALA A 290 -13.42 -16.20 0.25
CA ALA A 290 -14.33 -15.20 -0.31
C ALA A 290 -15.11 -14.46 0.79
N ASP A 291 -15.57 -15.17 1.82
CA ASP A 291 -16.28 -14.58 2.96
C ASP A 291 -15.34 -13.72 3.81
N GLU A 292 -14.09 -14.12 3.99
CA GLU A 292 -13.08 -13.35 4.70
C GLU A 292 -12.74 -12.04 3.98
N ILE A 293 -12.57 -12.09 2.66
CA ILE A 293 -12.37 -10.88 1.83
C ILE A 293 -13.61 -9.96 1.93
N ARG A 294 -14.81 -10.52 1.88
CA ARG A 294 -16.07 -9.77 2.02
C ARG A 294 -16.17 -9.11 3.40
N GLN A 295 -15.89 -9.85 4.48
CA GLN A 295 -15.92 -9.32 5.84
C GLN A 295 -14.89 -8.20 6.04
N ASN A 296 -13.67 -8.37 5.54
CA ASN A 296 -12.65 -7.34 5.62
C ASN A 296 -13.06 -6.07 4.85
N ARG A 297 -13.70 -6.23 3.69
CA ARG A 297 -14.27 -5.12 2.93
C ARG A 297 -15.39 -4.41 3.70
N LEU A 298 -16.32 -5.15 4.32
CA LEU A 298 -17.39 -4.57 5.13
C LEU A 298 -16.83 -3.86 6.38
N SER A 299 -15.84 -4.43 7.04
CA SER A 299 -15.14 -3.79 8.17
C SER A 299 -14.47 -2.48 7.73
N TRP A 300 -13.89 -2.47 6.53
CA TRP A 300 -13.35 -1.26 5.94
C TRP A 300 -14.45 -0.22 5.66
N GLU A 301 -15.51 -0.59 4.95
CA GLU A 301 -16.62 0.31 4.56
C GLU A 301 -17.33 0.94 5.77
N ASN A 302 -17.44 0.22 6.89
CA ASN A 302 -18.09 0.66 8.12
C ASN A 302 -17.12 1.26 9.16
N GLY A 303 -15.82 1.18 8.91
CA GLY A 303 -14.78 1.67 9.82
C GLY A 303 -14.58 3.19 9.74
N VAL A 304 -13.85 3.72 10.70
CA VAL A 304 -13.37 5.10 10.65
C VAL A 304 -12.21 5.19 9.67
N HIS A 305 -12.29 6.11 8.74
CA HIS A 305 -11.26 6.37 7.76
C HIS A 305 -10.49 7.64 8.12
N TYR A 306 -9.20 7.50 8.24
CA TYR A 306 -8.30 8.60 8.48
C TYR A 306 -7.72 9.13 7.16
N TRP A 307 -7.16 10.34 7.18
CA TRP A 307 -6.59 10.98 5.99
C TRP A 307 -5.57 10.09 5.25
N ARG A 308 -4.71 9.37 6.00
CA ARG A 308 -3.75 8.42 5.45
C ARG A 308 -4.41 7.32 4.61
N ASP A 309 -5.56 6.83 5.03
CA ASP A 309 -6.24 5.69 4.41
C ASP A 309 -6.76 6.01 2.99
N TRP A 310 -6.94 7.28 2.69
CA TRP A 310 -7.33 7.76 1.35
C TRP A 310 -6.16 7.92 0.38
N GLY A 311 -4.90 7.79 0.83
CA GLY A 311 -3.72 7.92 -0.02
C GLY A 311 -3.59 9.28 -0.70
N LYS A 312 -3.95 10.35 0.00
CA LYS A 312 -3.91 11.75 -0.49
C LYS A 312 -2.55 12.42 -0.27
N PHE A 313 -1.46 11.70 -0.53
CA PHE A 313 -0.09 12.22 -0.34
C PHE A 313 0.44 12.88 -1.60
#